data_ec13503b266425bd530200bc5b6c8f0a
#
_entry.id   ec13503b266425bd530200bc5b6c8f0a
#
_cell.length_a   1.000
_cell.length_b   1.000
_cell.length_c   1.000
_cell.angle_alpha   90.00
_cell.angle_beta   90.00
_cell.angle_gamma   90.00
#
_symmetry.space_group_name_H-M   'P 1'
#
loop_
_entity.id
_entity.type
_entity.pdbx_description
1 polymer ?
#
loop_
_entity_poly.entity_id
_entity_poly.type
_entity_poly.pdbx_seq_one_letter_code
_entity_poly.pdbx_strand_id
1 'polypeptide(L)'
;MHISLLLSFIAAVLCFGSPVNTMAPAAAQNLYTDDQEWKVEINDGWFSAKTFHYGAYTTTARKNSVANATNITFKNVDNPFNFLLKDSSEQILVQALNTPRVSFSGRALPAWLEKTPPTNPLFYILINGTQSNPLVRWELLLKNPHYLELNDNKPIGILRSPDTEIRVTAHNRFGIVNSYEKVCYEFQIKGSAVAAVIPGEQPRVWVSKRVKADTEKVLAAAIGALLFR
;
A
#
# COMPACT_ATOMS: atom_id res chain seq x y z
N MET A 1 49.03 57.16 49.16
CA MET A 1 47.96 56.19 49.58
C MET A 1 46.81 56.34 48.53
N HIS A 2 46.82 55.53 47.51
CA HIS A 2 45.76 55.51 46.51
C HIS A 2 45.08 54.15 46.54
N ILE A 3 43.81 54.14 46.93
CA ILE A 3 42.94 52.96 46.95
C ILE A 3 42.23 52.91 45.59
N SER A 4 42.60 51.92 44.76
CA SER A 4 41.94 51.62 43.51
C SER A 4 40.70 50.72 43.77
N LEU A 5 39.52 51.23 43.49
CA LEU A 5 38.26 50.49 43.51
C LEU A 5 38.11 49.72 42.16
N LEU A 6 38.14 48.41 42.20
CA LEU A 6 37.81 47.52 41.06
C LEU A 6 36.30 47.26 41.08
N LEU A 7 35.61 47.82 40.09
CA LEU A 7 34.20 47.49 39.83
C LEU A 7 34.14 46.21 38.93
N SER A 8 33.67 45.11 39.47
CA SER A 8 33.36 43.91 38.75
C SER A 8 31.95 43.98 38.16
N PHE A 9 31.88 44.08 36.82
CA PHE A 9 30.62 43.96 36.12
C PHE A 9 30.28 42.47 35.95
N ILE A 10 29.24 42.00 36.62
CA ILE A 10 28.66 40.67 36.37
C ILE A 10 27.62 40.83 35.27
N ALA A 11 27.92 40.35 34.07
CA ALA A 11 26.96 40.27 32.98
C ALA A 11 26.11 38.97 33.19
N ALA A 12 24.88 39.15 33.61
CA ALA A 12 23.91 38.04 33.62
C ALA A 12 23.41 37.78 32.23
N VAL A 13 23.84 36.66 31.62
CA VAL A 13 23.31 36.15 30.35
C VAL A 13 21.99 35.44 30.65
N LEU A 14 20.89 36.14 30.38
CA LEU A 14 19.55 35.52 30.35
C LEU A 14 19.40 34.70 29.09
N CYS A 15 19.62 33.38 29.17
CA CYS A 15 19.24 32.42 28.13
C CYS A 15 17.70 32.32 28.12
N PHE A 16 17.07 33.05 27.19
CA PHE A 16 15.68 32.78 26.84
C PHE A 16 15.65 31.47 26.03
N GLY A 17 15.48 30.36 26.72
CA GLY A 17 15.13 29.08 26.09
C GLY A 17 13.72 29.18 25.52
N SER A 18 13.59 29.34 24.20
CA SER A 18 12.31 29.18 23.52
C SER A 18 11.80 27.74 23.78
N PRO A 19 10.55 27.57 24.18
CA PRO A 19 9.99 26.22 24.32
C PRO A 19 9.98 25.60 22.92
N VAL A 20 10.84 24.60 22.70
CA VAL A 20 10.73 23.72 21.53
C VAL A 20 9.40 22.99 21.70
N ASN A 21 8.40 23.44 20.96
CA ASN A 21 7.14 22.74 20.81
C ASN A 21 7.46 21.41 20.11
N THR A 22 7.84 20.39 20.86
CA THR A 22 7.86 19.01 20.41
C THR A 22 6.40 18.62 20.21
N MET A 23 5.90 18.81 18.98
CA MET A 23 4.66 18.16 18.56
C MET A 23 4.83 16.68 18.88
N ALA A 24 4.11 16.20 19.89
CA ALA A 24 4.01 14.78 20.16
C ALA A 24 3.63 14.09 18.84
N PRO A 25 4.30 12.99 18.44
CA PRO A 25 3.92 12.26 17.26
C PRO A 25 2.44 11.91 17.41
N ALA A 26 1.63 12.36 16.45
CA ALA A 26 0.20 12.04 16.43
C ALA A 26 0.09 10.54 16.66
N ALA A 27 -0.57 10.15 17.76
CA ALA A 27 -0.68 8.75 18.15
C ALA A 27 -1.11 7.95 16.93
N ALA A 28 -0.29 6.99 16.51
CA ALA A 28 -0.56 6.16 15.35
C ALA A 28 -1.92 5.51 15.59
N GLN A 29 -2.94 5.99 14.90
CA GLN A 29 -4.29 5.52 15.09
C GLN A 29 -4.30 4.05 14.66
N ASN A 30 -4.78 3.18 15.53
CA ASN A 30 -4.88 1.77 15.22
C ASN A 30 -5.83 1.60 14.02
N LEU A 31 -5.31 1.16 12.88
CA LEU A 31 -6.09 0.90 11.68
C LEU A 31 -7.10 -0.26 11.90
N TYR A 32 -6.77 -1.18 12.78
CA TYR A 32 -7.48 -2.46 12.96
C TYR A 32 -8.63 -2.33 13.96
N THR A 33 -9.54 -1.41 13.68
CA THR A 33 -10.77 -1.19 14.47
C THR A 33 -11.99 -1.53 13.62
N ASP A 34 -13.08 -1.92 14.24
CA ASP A 34 -14.31 -2.35 13.55
C ASP A 34 -14.90 -1.22 12.69
N ASP A 35 -14.72 0.02 13.09
CA ASP A 35 -15.23 1.18 12.36
C ASP A 35 -14.42 1.53 11.09
N GLN A 36 -13.26 0.93 10.92
CA GLN A 36 -12.39 1.03 9.73
C GLN A 36 -12.39 -0.27 8.91
N GLU A 37 -12.99 -1.34 9.43
CA GLU A 37 -13.11 -2.60 8.71
C GLU A 37 -14.21 -2.53 7.65
N TRP A 38 -13.85 -2.85 6.43
CA TRP A 38 -14.79 -3.04 5.34
C TRP A 38 -15.20 -4.51 5.28
N LYS A 39 -16.47 -4.78 5.50
CA LYS A 39 -17.01 -6.11 5.34
C LYS A 39 -16.76 -6.58 3.92
N VAL A 40 -16.16 -7.77 3.76
CA VAL A 40 -15.93 -8.39 2.46
C VAL A 40 -16.99 -9.44 2.22
N GLU A 41 -17.74 -9.28 1.14
CA GLU A 41 -18.71 -10.25 0.66
C GLU A 41 -18.16 -10.93 -0.59
N ILE A 42 -18.14 -12.26 -0.58
CA ILE A 42 -17.68 -13.07 -1.69
C ILE A 42 -18.89 -13.65 -2.37
N ASN A 43 -19.07 -13.35 -3.65
CA ASN A 43 -20.02 -14.07 -4.48
C ASN A 43 -19.25 -15.10 -5.30
N ASP A 44 -19.34 -16.37 -4.93
CA ASP A 44 -18.69 -17.50 -5.55
C ASP A 44 -19.68 -18.65 -5.62
N GLY A 45 -20.68 -18.51 -6.49
CA GLY A 45 -21.72 -19.52 -6.66
C GLY A 45 -21.30 -20.60 -7.66
N TRP A 46 -21.95 -21.76 -7.59
CA TRP A 46 -21.69 -22.93 -8.47
C TRP A 46 -21.65 -22.58 -9.97
N PHE A 47 -22.44 -21.58 -10.39
CA PHE A 47 -22.52 -21.11 -11.79
C PHE A 47 -22.05 -19.67 -11.97
N SER A 48 -21.54 -19.00 -10.93
CA SER A 48 -21.08 -17.62 -10.98
C SER A 48 -19.57 -17.54 -10.78
N ALA A 49 -18.92 -16.76 -11.59
CA ALA A 49 -17.49 -16.48 -11.39
C ALA A 49 -17.29 -15.63 -10.16
N LYS A 50 -16.25 -15.91 -9.39
CA LYS A 50 -15.90 -15.22 -8.14
C LYS A 50 -15.81 -13.71 -8.30
N THR A 51 -16.52 -12.98 -7.47
CA THR A 51 -16.47 -11.51 -7.35
C THR A 51 -16.40 -11.12 -5.88
N PHE A 52 -15.94 -9.89 -5.62
CA PHE A 52 -15.86 -9.34 -4.27
C PHE A 52 -16.63 -8.04 -4.18
N HIS A 53 -17.31 -7.84 -3.04
CA HIS A 53 -17.86 -6.55 -2.64
C HIS A 53 -17.23 -6.16 -1.30
N TYR A 54 -16.68 -4.95 -1.19
CA TYR A 54 -16.06 -4.41 0.02
C TYR A 54 -16.10 -2.88 0.03
N GLY A 55 -16.49 -2.29 1.14
CA GLY A 55 -16.75 -0.85 1.23
C GLY A 55 -17.80 -0.41 0.22
N ALA A 56 -17.46 0.57 -0.61
CA ALA A 56 -18.32 1.06 -1.70
C ALA A 56 -18.01 0.38 -3.05
N TYR A 57 -17.12 -0.63 -3.08
CA TYR A 57 -16.55 -1.17 -4.31
C TYR A 57 -17.01 -2.59 -4.58
N THR A 58 -17.19 -2.88 -5.87
CA THR A 58 -17.49 -4.24 -6.37
C THR A 58 -16.54 -4.58 -7.52
N THR A 59 -16.01 -5.80 -7.52
CA THR A 59 -15.22 -6.30 -8.64
C THR A 59 -16.10 -6.99 -9.67
N THR A 60 -15.71 -6.93 -10.95
CA THR A 60 -16.16 -7.95 -11.89
C THR A 60 -15.44 -9.27 -11.61
N ALA A 61 -15.90 -10.32 -12.26
CA ALA A 61 -15.18 -11.58 -12.31
C ALA A 61 -13.76 -11.40 -12.87
N ARG A 62 -12.82 -12.14 -12.33
CA ARG A 62 -11.45 -12.25 -12.83
C ARG A 62 -11.43 -12.88 -14.23
N LYS A 63 -10.74 -12.25 -15.18
CA LYS A 63 -10.43 -12.79 -16.50
C LYS A 63 -8.96 -13.17 -16.56
N ASN A 64 -8.65 -14.42 -16.85
CA ASN A 64 -7.27 -14.94 -16.89
C ASN A 64 -6.59 -14.57 -18.22
N SER A 65 -6.39 -13.28 -18.45
CA SER A 65 -5.72 -12.74 -19.64
C SER A 65 -5.19 -11.34 -19.38
N VAL A 66 -4.31 -10.87 -20.25
CA VAL A 66 -3.96 -9.44 -20.34
C VAL A 66 -5.12 -8.69 -21.00
N ALA A 67 -5.51 -7.56 -20.45
CA ALA A 67 -6.57 -6.74 -21.03
C ALA A 67 -6.08 -6.06 -22.33
N ASN A 68 -6.87 -6.12 -23.38
CA ASN A 68 -6.53 -5.50 -24.69
C ASN A 68 -6.51 -3.96 -24.66
N ALA A 69 -6.99 -3.34 -23.58
CA ALA A 69 -7.10 -1.88 -23.47
C ALA A 69 -5.80 -1.16 -23.08
N THR A 70 -4.69 -1.88 -22.94
CA THR A 70 -3.40 -1.30 -22.58
C THR A 70 -2.47 -1.34 -23.76
N ASN A 71 -1.92 -0.19 -24.19
CA ASN A 71 -0.82 -0.10 -25.16
C ASN A 71 0.51 -0.63 -24.59
N ILE A 72 0.44 -1.64 -23.72
CA ILE A 72 1.56 -2.15 -22.98
C ILE A 72 1.73 -3.62 -23.33
N THR A 73 2.90 -3.94 -23.82
CA THR A 73 3.28 -5.32 -24.08
C THR A 73 4.07 -5.87 -22.92
N PHE A 74 3.50 -6.84 -22.23
CA PHE A 74 4.21 -7.57 -21.19
C PHE A 74 4.96 -8.76 -21.83
N LYS A 75 6.23 -8.90 -21.46
CA LYS A 75 7.05 -10.06 -21.85
C LYS A 75 7.23 -11.00 -20.66
N ASN A 76 7.26 -12.32 -20.93
CA ASN A 76 7.47 -13.35 -19.90
C ASN A 76 6.50 -13.24 -18.72
N VAL A 77 5.21 -13.16 -19.06
CA VAL A 77 4.11 -13.00 -18.11
C VAL A 77 3.68 -14.37 -17.60
N ASP A 78 3.59 -14.49 -16.30
CA ASP A 78 2.99 -15.64 -15.64
C ASP A 78 1.73 -15.22 -14.88
N ASN A 79 0.71 -16.08 -14.93
CA ASN A 79 -0.56 -15.90 -14.23
C ASN A 79 -1.24 -14.52 -14.44
N PRO A 80 -1.39 -14.03 -15.70
CA PRO A 80 -2.03 -12.75 -15.94
C PRO A 80 -3.52 -12.82 -15.67
N PHE A 81 -4.03 -11.77 -15.04
CA PHE A 81 -5.47 -11.59 -14.92
C PHE A 81 -5.85 -10.11 -14.92
N ASN A 82 -7.11 -9.85 -15.21
CA ASN A 82 -7.67 -8.52 -15.12
C ASN A 82 -9.12 -8.55 -14.60
N PHE A 83 -9.57 -7.45 -14.08
CA PHE A 83 -10.93 -7.20 -13.65
C PHE A 83 -11.24 -5.70 -13.66
N LEU A 84 -12.52 -5.36 -13.58
CA LEU A 84 -12.95 -3.99 -13.35
C LEU A 84 -13.32 -3.84 -11.88
N LEU A 85 -12.77 -2.82 -11.22
CA LEU A 85 -13.28 -2.31 -9.96
C LEU A 85 -14.35 -1.27 -10.27
N LYS A 86 -15.50 -1.36 -9.61
CA LYS A 86 -16.64 -0.48 -9.84
C LYS A 86 -17.06 0.16 -8.53
N ASP A 87 -17.37 1.45 -8.57
CA ASP A 87 -18.14 2.15 -7.56
C ASP A 87 -19.41 2.77 -8.20
N SER A 88 -20.10 3.65 -7.49
CA SER A 88 -21.28 4.35 -8.01
C SER A 88 -20.99 5.33 -9.15
N SER A 89 -19.74 5.73 -9.34
CA SER A 89 -19.32 6.80 -10.24
C SER A 89 -18.49 6.35 -11.42
N GLU A 90 -17.68 5.29 -11.26
CA GLU A 90 -16.70 4.91 -12.27
C GLU A 90 -16.35 3.40 -12.28
N GLN A 91 -15.61 3.02 -13.32
CA GLN A 91 -15.02 1.69 -13.46
C GLN A 91 -13.53 1.85 -13.72
N ILE A 92 -12.71 1.15 -12.93
CA ILE A 92 -11.26 1.18 -13.02
C ILE A 92 -10.77 -0.19 -13.49
N LEU A 93 -10.05 -0.23 -14.61
CA LEU A 93 -9.40 -1.47 -15.07
C LEU A 93 -8.17 -1.75 -14.22
N VAL A 94 -8.15 -2.93 -13.63
CA VAL A 94 -7.04 -3.45 -12.86
C VAL A 94 -6.48 -4.68 -13.57
N GLN A 95 -5.17 -4.69 -13.78
CA GLN A 95 -4.46 -5.78 -14.41
C GLN A 95 -3.33 -6.26 -13.53
N ALA A 96 -3.24 -7.56 -13.31
CA ALA A 96 -2.24 -8.18 -12.46
C ALA A 96 -1.52 -9.33 -13.19
N LEU A 97 -0.26 -9.55 -12.83
CA LEU A 97 0.57 -10.60 -13.38
C LEU A 97 1.80 -10.86 -12.53
N ASN A 98 2.42 -12.00 -12.68
CA ASN A 98 3.76 -12.24 -12.16
C ASN A 98 4.79 -11.98 -13.25
N THR A 99 5.90 -11.34 -12.90
CA THR A 99 6.97 -11.01 -13.85
C THR A 99 8.32 -10.93 -13.13
N PRO A 100 9.40 -11.44 -13.74
CA PRO A 100 10.74 -11.35 -13.14
C PRO A 100 11.28 -9.93 -13.15
N ARG A 101 10.80 -9.08 -14.03
CA ARG A 101 11.24 -7.69 -14.19
C ARG A 101 10.10 -6.78 -14.61
N VAL A 102 10.10 -5.59 -14.03
CA VAL A 102 9.20 -4.50 -14.43
C VAL A 102 10.04 -3.29 -14.80
N SER A 103 9.94 -2.84 -16.04
CA SER A 103 10.60 -1.62 -16.52
C SER A 103 9.58 -0.57 -16.96
N PHE A 104 8.51 -0.44 -16.21
CA PHE A 104 7.26 0.05 -16.77
C PHE A 104 6.98 1.53 -16.61
N SER A 105 7.31 2.14 -15.47
CA SER A 105 6.94 3.52 -15.18
C SER A 105 7.98 4.56 -15.58
N GLY A 106 9.08 4.15 -16.23
CA GLY A 106 10.23 5.03 -16.46
C GLY A 106 10.98 5.43 -15.17
N ARG A 107 10.56 4.90 -14.02
CA ARG A 107 11.21 5.11 -12.72
C ARG A 107 12.02 3.87 -12.34
N ALA A 108 13.22 4.10 -11.80
CA ALA A 108 14.05 3.04 -11.27
C ALA A 108 13.30 2.26 -10.17
N LEU A 109 13.53 0.96 -10.10
CA LEU A 109 13.07 0.16 -8.97
C LEU A 109 13.83 0.58 -7.71
N PRO A 110 13.18 0.57 -6.54
CA PRO A 110 13.92 0.69 -5.28
C PRO A 110 15.00 -0.40 -5.18
N ALA A 111 16.19 -0.05 -4.66
CA ALA A 111 17.33 -0.97 -4.61
C ALA A 111 17.02 -2.30 -3.89
N TRP A 112 16.08 -2.30 -2.95
CA TRP A 112 15.64 -3.50 -2.24
C TRP A 112 14.75 -4.41 -3.09
N LEU A 113 14.09 -3.89 -4.15
CA LEU A 113 13.36 -4.67 -5.15
C LEU A 113 14.28 -5.14 -6.28
N GLU A 114 15.27 -4.33 -6.68
CA GLU A 114 16.24 -4.70 -7.72
C GLU A 114 17.08 -5.91 -7.35
N LYS A 115 17.36 -6.08 -6.04
CA LYS A 115 18.11 -7.22 -5.51
C LYS A 115 17.31 -8.52 -5.46
N THR A 116 16.03 -8.50 -5.83
CA THR A 116 15.21 -9.72 -5.87
C THR A 116 15.70 -10.61 -7.01
N PRO A 117 16.05 -11.88 -6.75
CA PRO A 117 16.52 -12.78 -7.79
C PRO A 117 15.48 -12.93 -8.93
N PRO A 118 15.91 -13.06 -10.20
CA PRO A 118 14.98 -13.28 -11.33
C PRO A 118 14.12 -14.54 -11.19
N THR A 119 14.57 -15.50 -10.39
CA THR A 119 13.84 -16.73 -10.08
C THR A 119 12.64 -16.50 -9.13
N ASN A 120 12.55 -15.32 -8.53
CA ASN A 120 11.48 -14.95 -7.62
C ASN A 120 10.64 -13.82 -8.24
N PRO A 121 9.62 -14.14 -9.04
CA PRO A 121 8.87 -13.14 -9.77
C PRO A 121 8.17 -12.16 -8.83
N LEU A 122 8.12 -10.90 -9.24
CA LEU A 122 7.34 -9.87 -8.58
C LEU A 122 5.87 -10.02 -8.99
N PHE A 123 4.98 -9.88 -8.03
CA PHE A 123 3.58 -9.65 -8.31
C PHE A 123 3.39 -8.18 -8.68
N TYR A 124 2.99 -7.95 -9.92
CA TYR A 124 2.82 -6.63 -10.49
C TYR A 124 1.35 -6.35 -10.76
N ILE A 125 0.88 -5.18 -10.37
CA ILE A 125 -0.48 -4.70 -10.64
C ILE A 125 -0.40 -3.35 -11.33
N LEU A 126 -1.12 -3.21 -12.44
CA LEU A 126 -1.36 -1.96 -13.12
C LEU A 126 -2.80 -1.53 -12.87
N ILE A 127 -2.96 -0.32 -12.34
CA ILE A 127 -4.24 0.31 -12.11
C ILE A 127 -4.33 1.49 -13.07
N ASN A 128 -5.32 1.49 -13.93
CA ASN A 128 -5.57 2.62 -14.82
C ASN A 128 -6.03 3.83 -14.02
N GLY A 129 -5.90 5.02 -14.62
CA GLY A 129 -6.34 6.25 -13.96
C GLY A 129 -7.81 6.21 -13.53
N THR A 130 -8.11 6.98 -12.51
CA THR A 130 -9.48 7.20 -12.06
C THR A 130 -10.18 8.24 -12.93
N GLN A 131 -11.50 8.40 -12.80
CA GLN A 131 -12.24 9.42 -13.54
C GLN A 131 -11.74 10.84 -13.20
N SER A 132 -11.38 11.09 -11.94
CA SER A 132 -10.80 12.35 -11.50
C SER A 132 -9.36 12.58 -12.01
N ASN A 133 -8.62 11.49 -12.26
CA ASN A 133 -7.23 11.52 -12.73
C ASN A 133 -7.00 10.47 -13.83
N PRO A 134 -7.61 10.60 -15.00
CA PRO A 134 -7.63 9.53 -16.01
C PRO A 134 -6.26 9.25 -16.64
N LEU A 135 -5.34 10.22 -16.58
CA LEU A 135 -3.98 10.08 -17.11
C LEU A 135 -2.98 9.52 -16.11
N VAL A 136 -3.34 9.48 -14.84
CA VAL A 136 -2.46 9.01 -13.77
C VAL A 136 -2.62 7.50 -13.60
N ARG A 137 -1.62 6.75 -14.00
CA ARG A 137 -1.55 5.31 -13.78
C ARG A 137 -0.83 5.01 -12.47
N TRP A 138 -1.32 3.99 -11.79
CA TRP A 138 -0.68 3.48 -10.60
C TRP A 138 -0.16 2.07 -10.85
N GLU A 139 0.93 1.74 -10.19
CA GLU A 139 1.48 0.39 -10.21
C GLU A 139 1.77 -0.09 -8.79
N LEU A 140 1.45 -1.34 -8.51
CA LEU A 140 1.86 -2.02 -7.32
C LEU A 140 2.89 -3.08 -7.68
N LEU A 141 4.03 -3.06 -7.01
CA LEU A 141 5.08 -4.06 -7.12
C LEU A 141 5.23 -4.73 -5.77
N LEU A 142 5.08 -6.04 -5.72
CA LEU A 142 5.26 -6.83 -4.50
C LEU A 142 6.25 -7.96 -4.74
N LYS A 143 7.22 -8.12 -3.83
CA LYS A 143 7.97 -9.37 -3.71
C LYS A 143 7.17 -10.38 -2.87
N ASN A 144 7.45 -11.67 -3.04
CA ASN A 144 6.98 -12.68 -2.10
C ASN A 144 7.87 -12.64 -0.85
N PRO A 145 7.37 -12.20 0.31
CA PRO A 145 8.17 -12.15 1.51
C PRO A 145 8.48 -13.57 1.99
N HIS A 146 9.68 -13.80 2.49
CA HIS A 146 9.95 -15.00 3.26
C HIS A 146 9.23 -14.89 4.62
N TYR A 147 8.73 -16.02 5.17
CA TYR A 147 7.96 -15.99 6.43
C TYR A 147 8.75 -15.41 7.62
N LEU A 148 10.08 -15.54 7.61
CA LEU A 148 10.96 -14.92 8.63
C LEU A 148 11.06 -13.38 8.47
N GLU A 149 10.70 -12.82 7.32
CA GLU A 149 10.69 -11.37 7.09
C GLU A 149 9.35 -10.72 7.47
N LEU A 150 8.33 -11.54 7.74
CA LEU A 150 7.05 -11.07 8.23
C LEU A 150 7.22 -10.46 9.63
N ASN A 151 6.47 -9.42 9.92
CA ASN A 151 6.48 -8.68 11.19
C ASN A 151 7.69 -7.74 11.43
N ASP A 152 8.71 -7.73 10.57
CA ASP A 152 9.87 -6.84 10.69
C ASP A 152 9.57 -5.39 10.27
N ASN A 153 8.35 -5.09 9.86
CA ASN A 153 7.97 -3.81 9.25
C ASN A 153 8.90 -3.40 8.09
N LYS A 154 9.49 -4.38 7.40
CA LYS A 154 10.31 -4.15 6.21
C LYS A 154 9.42 -3.96 4.97
N PRO A 155 9.82 -3.13 3.99
CA PRO A 155 9.06 -3.00 2.76
C PRO A 155 9.13 -4.30 1.95
N ILE A 156 7.97 -4.81 1.58
CA ILE A 156 7.84 -5.92 0.64
C ILE A 156 7.27 -5.47 -0.70
N GLY A 157 6.77 -4.25 -0.76
CA GLY A 157 6.18 -3.69 -1.96
C GLY A 157 6.06 -2.18 -1.92
N ILE A 158 5.65 -1.65 -3.05
CA ILE A 158 5.40 -0.24 -3.27
C ILE A 158 4.23 -0.07 -4.22
N LEU A 159 3.25 0.72 -3.82
CA LEU A 159 2.17 1.20 -4.68
C LEU A 159 2.51 2.65 -5.05
N ARG A 160 2.68 2.94 -6.33
CA ARG A 160 3.18 4.24 -6.76
C ARG A 160 2.51 4.75 -8.03
N SER A 161 2.49 6.07 -8.14
CA SER A 161 2.23 6.86 -9.35
C SER A 161 3.48 7.70 -9.69
N PRO A 162 3.47 8.53 -10.74
CA PRO A 162 4.58 9.46 -11.01
C PRO A 162 4.99 10.32 -9.79
N ASP A 163 4.02 10.75 -8.98
CA ASP A 163 4.23 11.74 -7.93
C ASP A 163 4.03 11.22 -6.51
N THR A 164 3.53 10.00 -6.34
CA THR A 164 3.14 9.47 -5.03
C THR A 164 3.66 8.06 -4.82
N GLU A 165 4.12 7.79 -3.61
CA GLU A 165 4.54 6.46 -3.18
C GLU A 165 3.87 6.06 -1.87
N ILE A 166 3.33 4.84 -1.85
CA ILE A 166 2.73 4.19 -0.70
C ILE A 166 3.52 2.91 -0.46
N ARG A 167 4.16 2.82 0.68
CA ARG A 167 4.94 1.66 1.07
C ARG A 167 4.02 0.50 1.40
N VAL A 168 4.42 -0.73 1.06
CA VAL A 168 3.69 -1.93 1.46
C VAL A 168 4.59 -2.80 2.31
N THR A 169 4.07 -3.19 3.48
CA THR A 169 4.69 -4.14 4.40
C THR A 169 3.81 -5.37 4.55
N ALA A 170 4.31 -6.44 5.16
CA ALA A 170 3.50 -7.58 5.52
C ALA A 170 3.75 -8.03 6.95
N HIS A 171 2.71 -8.58 7.56
CA HIS A 171 2.77 -9.23 8.86
C HIS A 171 1.75 -10.37 8.93
N ASN A 172 1.90 -11.26 9.89
CA ASN A 172 0.95 -12.36 10.13
C ASN A 172 0.43 -12.41 11.57
N ARG A 173 0.35 -11.24 12.23
CA ARG A 173 -0.09 -11.14 13.65
C ARG A 173 -1.53 -11.62 13.90
N PHE A 174 -2.30 -11.86 12.85
CA PHE A 174 -3.65 -12.44 12.92
C PHE A 174 -3.67 -13.97 12.71
N GLY A 175 -2.53 -14.57 12.43
CA GLY A 175 -2.34 -16.00 12.20
C GLY A 175 -1.26 -16.59 13.10
N ILE A 176 -0.72 -17.73 12.71
CA ILE A 176 0.37 -18.41 13.42
C ILE A 176 1.68 -17.69 13.09
N VAL A 177 2.45 -17.31 14.10
CA VAL A 177 3.76 -16.67 13.94
C VAL A 177 4.70 -17.59 13.15
N ASN A 178 5.53 -17.02 12.27
CA ASN A 178 6.46 -17.74 11.39
C ASN A 178 5.77 -18.73 10.43
N SER A 179 4.58 -18.40 9.97
CA SER A 179 3.87 -19.12 8.92
C SER A 179 3.34 -18.15 7.86
N TYR A 180 2.83 -18.69 6.76
CA TYR A 180 2.10 -17.89 5.75
C TYR A 180 0.60 -17.78 6.04
N GLU A 181 0.15 -18.23 7.20
CA GLU A 181 -1.24 -18.13 7.59
C GLU A 181 -1.63 -16.67 7.86
N LYS A 182 -2.75 -16.24 7.28
CA LYS A 182 -3.33 -14.89 7.46
C LYS A 182 -2.32 -13.76 7.27
N VAL A 183 -1.47 -13.87 6.23
CA VAL A 183 -0.58 -12.77 5.86
C VAL A 183 -1.41 -11.54 5.53
N CYS A 184 -1.15 -10.48 6.27
CA CYS A 184 -1.77 -9.17 6.11
C CYS A 184 -0.82 -8.25 5.35
N TYR A 185 -1.27 -7.70 4.23
CA TYR A 185 -0.57 -6.67 3.47
C TYR A 185 -1.04 -5.31 3.96
N GLU A 186 -0.10 -4.50 4.44
CA GLU A 186 -0.38 -3.19 5.04
C GLU A 186 0.19 -2.08 4.16
N PHE A 187 -0.66 -1.14 3.75
CA PHE A 187 -0.29 0.05 2.98
C PHE A 187 0.00 1.21 3.94
N GLN A 188 1.16 1.83 3.80
CA GLN A 188 1.64 2.86 4.70
C GLN A 188 1.95 4.17 3.98
N ILE A 189 1.41 5.27 4.47
CA ILE A 189 1.74 6.64 4.06
C ILE A 189 2.48 7.32 5.21
N LYS A 190 3.69 7.82 4.96
CA LYS A 190 4.55 8.45 5.99
C LYS A 190 4.71 7.60 7.25
N GLY A 191 4.82 6.29 7.09
CA GLY A 191 5.00 5.34 8.19
C GLY A 191 3.73 4.97 8.96
N SER A 192 2.58 5.54 8.62
CA SER A 192 1.28 5.20 9.22
C SER A 192 0.49 4.27 8.31
N ALA A 193 -0.07 3.21 8.87
CA ALA A 193 -0.96 2.31 8.16
C ALA A 193 -2.26 3.05 7.78
N VAL A 194 -2.61 2.99 6.49
CA VAL A 194 -3.80 3.64 5.94
C VAL A 194 -4.78 2.65 5.33
N ALA A 195 -4.31 1.48 4.93
CA ALA A 195 -5.14 0.36 4.51
C ALA A 195 -4.44 -0.95 4.78
N ALA A 196 -5.21 -2.02 4.92
CA ALA A 196 -4.67 -3.38 5.09
C ALA A 196 -5.62 -4.41 4.50
N VAL A 197 -5.07 -5.54 4.04
CA VAL A 197 -5.85 -6.66 3.52
C VAL A 197 -5.24 -7.99 3.92
N ILE A 198 -6.09 -8.89 4.40
CA ILE A 198 -5.80 -10.31 4.54
C ILE A 198 -6.56 -11.02 3.43
N PRO A 199 -5.90 -11.52 2.37
CA PRO A 199 -6.56 -12.33 1.35
C PRO A 199 -6.82 -13.76 1.86
N GLY A 200 -7.57 -14.55 1.09
CA GLY A 200 -7.82 -15.95 1.38
C GLY A 200 -9.31 -16.28 1.47
N GLU A 201 -9.66 -17.36 2.17
CA GLU A 201 -11.06 -17.84 2.27
C GLU A 201 -11.93 -16.94 3.17
N GLN A 202 -11.32 -16.36 4.19
CA GLN A 202 -11.96 -15.40 5.11
C GLN A 202 -11.23 -14.05 5.02
N PRO A 203 -11.41 -13.31 3.91
CA PRO A 203 -10.69 -12.09 3.71
C PRO A 203 -11.15 -11.01 4.66
N ARG A 204 -10.20 -10.14 5.06
CA ARG A 204 -10.48 -8.96 5.86
C ARG A 204 -9.82 -7.75 5.24
N VAL A 205 -10.50 -6.63 5.28
CA VAL A 205 -10.03 -5.35 4.70
C VAL A 205 -10.25 -4.23 5.70
N TRP A 206 -9.26 -3.39 5.89
CA TRP A 206 -9.37 -2.15 6.66
C TRP A 206 -8.90 -0.98 5.81
N VAL A 207 -9.63 0.12 5.87
CA VAL A 207 -9.24 1.37 5.22
C VAL A 207 -9.53 2.53 6.16
N SER A 208 -8.53 3.37 6.36
CA SER A 208 -8.65 4.52 7.23
C SER A 208 -9.59 5.57 6.65
N LYS A 209 -10.56 6.03 7.42
CA LYS A 209 -11.49 7.11 7.05
C LYS A 209 -10.82 8.45 6.72
N ARG A 210 -9.52 8.59 7.01
CA ARG A 210 -8.73 9.80 6.71
C ARG A 210 -8.10 9.79 5.33
N VAL A 211 -8.20 8.69 4.60
CA VAL A 211 -7.68 8.59 3.25
C VAL A 211 -8.53 9.46 2.32
N LYS A 212 -7.88 10.20 1.43
CA LYS A 212 -8.58 10.97 0.42
C LYS A 212 -9.26 10.04 -0.58
N ALA A 213 -10.42 10.44 -1.11
CA ALA A 213 -11.22 9.62 -2.01
C ALA A 213 -10.43 9.05 -3.21
N ASP A 214 -9.59 9.85 -3.88
CA ASP A 214 -8.77 9.35 -5.00
C ASP A 214 -7.75 8.28 -4.57
N THR A 215 -7.15 8.45 -3.39
CA THR A 215 -6.22 7.46 -2.84
C THR A 215 -6.96 6.20 -2.39
N GLU A 216 -8.16 6.36 -1.83
CA GLU A 216 -9.03 5.25 -1.42
C GLU A 216 -9.38 4.35 -2.61
N LYS A 217 -9.75 4.93 -3.75
CA LYS A 217 -10.04 4.18 -4.98
C LYS A 217 -8.85 3.35 -5.46
N VAL A 218 -7.66 3.95 -5.42
CA VAL A 218 -6.43 3.25 -5.80
C VAL A 218 -6.08 2.12 -4.82
N LEU A 219 -6.24 2.36 -3.52
CA LEU A 219 -6.08 1.34 -2.49
C LEU A 219 -7.11 0.22 -2.67
N ALA A 220 -8.38 0.55 -2.93
CA ALA A 220 -9.41 -0.44 -3.20
C ALA A 220 -9.04 -1.30 -4.43
N ALA A 221 -8.54 -0.69 -5.50
CA ALA A 221 -8.09 -1.43 -6.69
C ALA A 221 -6.93 -2.39 -6.39
N ALA A 222 -5.93 -1.94 -5.62
CA ALA A 222 -4.82 -2.78 -5.19
C ALA A 222 -5.28 -3.93 -4.26
N ILE A 223 -6.18 -3.64 -3.33
CA ILE A 223 -6.81 -4.63 -2.44
C ILE A 223 -7.57 -5.68 -3.26
N GLY A 224 -8.39 -5.27 -4.23
CA GLY A 224 -9.11 -6.18 -5.11
C GLY A 224 -8.19 -7.16 -5.83
N ALA A 225 -7.04 -6.70 -6.33
CA ALA A 225 -6.07 -7.57 -6.96
C ALA A 225 -5.42 -8.57 -5.97
N LEU A 226 -5.21 -8.16 -4.72
CA LEU A 226 -4.71 -9.05 -3.66
C LEU A 226 -5.76 -10.09 -3.23
N LEU A 227 -7.04 -9.75 -3.25
CA LEU A 227 -8.14 -10.68 -2.97
C LEU A 227 -8.28 -11.77 -4.04
N PHE A 228 -7.89 -11.49 -5.29
CA PHE A 228 -7.86 -12.46 -6.40
C PHE A 228 -6.56 -13.27 -6.49
N ARG A 229 -5.54 -12.90 -5.74
CA ARG A 229 -4.24 -13.57 -5.73
C ARG A 229 -4.33 -14.90 -4.99
#